data_80998f26d55f509247c174fb7d9bee19
#
_entry.id   80998f26d55f509247c174fb7d9bee19
#
_cell.length_a   1.000
_cell.length_b   1.000
_cell.length_c   1.000
_cell.angle_alpha   90.00
_cell.angle_beta   90.00
_cell.angle_gamma   90.00
#
_symmetry.space_group_name_H-M   'P 1'
#
loop_
_entity.id
_entity.type
_entity.pdbx_description
1 polymer ?
#
loop_
_entity_poly.entity_id
_entity_poly.type
_entity_poly.pdbx_seq_one_letter_code
_entity_poly.pdbx_strand_id
1 'polypeptide(L)'
;PSSLPDYLIMEINKEMTYKEATTYLFDSVPMFQNVGGTAYKEGLSNTLLLDEHFGHPHRKFRTIHVGGTNGKGSCSHTLAAILQTAGYKVGLYTSPHLTDFRERIRVNGKMIPECEVVSFVEDERSFFEPLHPSFFELTTALAFKYFAKAEVDVAVIEVGMGGRLDCTNIITP
;
A
#
# COMPACT_ATOMS: atom_id res chain seq x y z
N PRO A 1 27.94 -32.82 -18.82
CA PRO A 1 27.22 -31.67 -18.35
C PRO A 1 25.74 -31.96 -18.51
N SER A 2 25.09 -32.30 -17.40
CA SER A 2 23.67 -32.60 -17.38
C SER A 2 22.91 -31.26 -17.37
N SER A 3 22.30 -30.93 -18.49
CA SER A 3 21.34 -29.87 -18.59
C SER A 3 20.13 -30.20 -17.66
N LEU A 4 19.72 -29.26 -16.86
CA LEU A 4 18.49 -29.40 -16.09
C LEU A 4 17.31 -29.68 -17.03
N PRO A 5 16.36 -30.56 -16.64
CA PRO A 5 15.20 -30.83 -17.46
C PRO A 5 14.35 -29.58 -17.70
N ASP A 6 13.81 -29.43 -18.91
CA ASP A 6 13.05 -28.24 -19.35
C ASP A 6 11.88 -27.87 -18.43
N TYR A 7 11.24 -28.84 -17.73
CA TYR A 7 10.17 -28.58 -16.79
C TYR A 7 10.65 -27.87 -15.52
N LEU A 8 11.90 -28.10 -15.08
CA LEU A 8 12.52 -27.40 -13.95
C LEU A 8 12.86 -25.94 -14.30
N ILE A 9 13.21 -25.70 -15.57
CA ILE A 9 13.48 -24.34 -16.08
C ILE A 9 12.17 -23.54 -16.18
N MET A 10 11.04 -24.19 -16.49
CA MET A 10 9.72 -23.54 -16.52
C MET A 10 9.18 -23.17 -15.13
N GLU A 11 9.52 -23.92 -14.08
CA GLU A 11 9.13 -23.55 -12.70
C GLU A 11 9.95 -22.39 -12.11
N ILE A 12 11.20 -22.22 -12.57
CA ILE A 12 12.11 -21.15 -12.09
C ILE A 12 11.71 -19.75 -12.61
N ASN A 13 10.93 -19.68 -13.70
CA ASN A 13 10.54 -18.42 -14.37
C ASN A 13 9.05 -18.11 -14.33
N LYS A 14 8.30 -18.66 -13.37
CA LYS A 14 6.89 -18.30 -13.24
C LYS A 14 6.78 -16.96 -12.52
N GLU A 15 6.59 -15.88 -13.28
CA GLU A 15 6.25 -14.57 -12.74
C GLU A 15 4.95 -14.65 -11.93
N MET A 16 4.93 -13.99 -10.78
CA MET A 16 3.76 -13.91 -9.93
C MET A 16 2.62 -13.20 -10.66
N THR A 17 1.44 -13.75 -10.62
CA THR A 17 0.24 -13.09 -11.15
C THR A 17 -0.28 -12.05 -10.16
N TYR A 18 -1.04 -11.06 -10.65
CA TYR A 18 -1.71 -10.08 -9.79
C TYR A 18 -2.61 -10.74 -8.72
N LYS A 19 -3.30 -11.83 -9.10
CA LYS A 19 -4.12 -12.60 -8.17
C LYS A 19 -3.28 -13.25 -7.06
N GLU A 20 -2.14 -13.82 -7.40
CA GLU A 20 -1.22 -14.40 -6.43
C GLU A 20 -0.65 -13.31 -5.49
N ALA A 21 -0.27 -12.15 -6.04
CA ALA A 21 0.22 -11.02 -5.25
C ALA A 21 -0.83 -10.48 -4.27
N THR A 22 -2.07 -10.28 -4.73
CA THR A 22 -3.14 -9.82 -3.85
C THR A 22 -3.54 -10.87 -2.82
N THR A 23 -3.61 -12.15 -3.20
CA THR A 23 -3.83 -13.25 -2.25
C THR A 23 -2.73 -13.25 -1.18
N TYR A 24 -1.46 -13.12 -1.59
CA TYR A 24 -0.34 -13.04 -0.66
C TYR A 24 -0.51 -11.86 0.32
N LEU A 25 -0.84 -10.66 -0.16
CA LEU A 25 -1.08 -9.49 0.69
C LEU A 25 -2.22 -9.72 1.71
N PHE A 26 -3.25 -10.46 1.33
CA PHE A 26 -4.38 -10.77 2.22
C PHE A 26 -4.07 -11.92 3.20
N ASP A 27 -3.40 -12.97 2.75
CA ASP A 27 -3.20 -14.22 3.51
C ASP A 27 -1.96 -14.20 4.40
N SER A 28 -0.91 -13.43 4.02
CA SER A 28 0.32 -13.28 4.80
C SER A 28 0.11 -12.52 6.11
N VAL A 29 -1.10 -12.05 6.31
CA VAL A 29 -1.49 -11.26 7.46
C VAL A 29 -2.36 -12.11 8.37
N PRO A 30 -2.01 -12.26 9.66
CA PRO A 30 -2.97 -12.75 10.64
C PRO A 30 -4.18 -11.81 10.58
N MET A 31 -5.26 -12.24 9.94
CA MET A 31 -6.48 -11.44 9.91
C MET A 31 -6.93 -11.21 11.35
N PHE A 32 -7.10 -9.95 11.71
CA PHE A 32 -7.63 -9.50 13.00
C PHE A 32 -8.88 -10.29 13.43
N GLN A 33 -9.62 -10.80 12.45
CA GLN A 33 -10.82 -11.62 12.65
C GLN A 33 -10.51 -13.05 13.15
N ASN A 34 -9.31 -13.57 12.91
CA ASN A 34 -9.00 -14.98 13.22
C ASN A 34 -8.10 -15.17 14.46
N VAL A 35 -7.38 -14.15 14.91
CA VAL A 35 -6.36 -14.27 15.98
C VAL A 35 -6.68 -13.43 17.22
N GLY A 36 -7.74 -12.62 17.17
CA GLY A 36 -8.12 -11.74 18.29
C GLY A 36 -7.07 -10.70 18.64
N GLY A 37 -7.22 -10.07 19.80
CA GLY A 37 -6.38 -8.94 20.24
C GLY A 37 -4.88 -9.24 20.45
N THR A 38 -4.45 -10.50 20.33
CA THR A 38 -3.03 -10.90 20.45
C THR A 38 -2.24 -10.67 19.16
N ALA A 39 -2.90 -10.47 18.01
CA ALA A 39 -2.26 -10.15 16.74
C ALA A 39 -1.96 -8.65 16.58
N TYR A 40 -2.45 -7.81 17.49
CA TYR A 40 -2.20 -6.38 17.47
C TYR A 40 -0.81 -6.08 18.03
N LYS A 41 0.15 -5.83 17.17
CA LYS A 41 1.40 -5.20 17.58
C LYS A 41 1.09 -3.73 17.87
N GLU A 42 1.14 -3.36 19.15
CA GLU A 42 0.97 -1.95 19.53
C GLU A 42 2.07 -1.10 18.92
N GLY A 43 1.68 -0.07 18.17
CA GLY A 43 2.59 0.95 17.67
C GLY A 43 2.81 0.96 16.15
N LEU A 44 3.68 1.87 15.72
CA LEU A 44 4.03 2.11 14.32
C LEU A 44 5.39 1.49 13.91
N SER A 45 5.93 0.57 14.70
CA SER A 45 7.31 0.06 14.50
C SER A 45 7.51 -0.56 13.12
N ASN A 46 6.62 -1.44 12.67
CA ASN A 46 6.73 -2.02 11.33
C ASN A 46 6.55 -0.96 10.22
N THR A 47 5.59 -0.04 10.41
CA THR A 47 5.37 1.06 9.46
C THR A 47 6.62 1.92 9.32
N LEU A 48 7.30 2.24 10.42
CA LEU A 48 8.54 3.02 10.41
C LEU A 48 9.70 2.25 9.76
N LEU A 49 9.82 0.94 10.00
CA LEU A 49 10.82 0.09 9.35
C LEU A 49 10.60 -0.01 7.83
N LEU A 50 9.35 -0.16 7.39
CA LEU A 50 8.98 -0.14 5.97
C LEU A 50 9.27 1.22 5.34
N ASP A 51 8.94 2.31 6.04
CA ASP A 51 9.20 3.67 5.57
C ASP A 51 10.70 3.95 5.40
N GLU A 52 11.52 3.53 6.38
CA GLU A 52 12.98 3.64 6.31
C GLU A 52 13.55 2.82 5.15
N HIS A 53 13.11 1.55 5.01
CA HIS A 53 13.54 0.67 3.93
C HIS A 53 13.28 1.27 2.54
N PHE A 54 12.14 1.91 2.34
CA PHE A 54 11.80 2.59 1.09
C PHE A 54 12.35 4.02 0.97
N GLY A 55 13.18 4.47 1.90
CA GLY A 55 13.83 5.76 1.87
C GLY A 55 12.86 6.93 2.09
N HIS A 56 11.93 6.77 3.02
CA HIS A 56 10.95 7.79 3.44
C HIS A 56 10.13 8.37 2.27
N PRO A 57 9.43 7.54 1.50
CA PRO A 57 8.78 7.96 0.27
C PRO A 57 7.73 9.07 0.49
N HIS A 58 7.07 9.10 1.66
CA HIS A 58 6.08 10.12 2.01
C HIS A 58 6.65 11.54 2.09
N ARG A 59 7.98 11.71 2.18
CA ARG A 59 8.66 13.02 2.21
C ARG A 59 8.87 13.62 0.81
N LYS A 60 8.57 12.86 -0.26
CA LYS A 60 8.80 13.31 -1.65
C LYS A 60 7.62 14.07 -2.24
N PHE A 61 6.50 14.17 -1.53
CA PHE A 61 5.29 14.86 -1.97
C PHE A 61 4.58 15.50 -0.78
N ARG A 62 3.70 16.47 -1.05
CA ARG A 62 2.84 17.07 -0.02
C ARG A 62 1.72 16.11 0.35
N THR A 63 1.22 16.20 1.56
CA THR A 63 0.14 15.33 2.04
C THR A 63 -1.02 16.12 2.60
N ILE A 64 -2.24 15.60 2.39
CA ILE A 64 -3.45 16.02 3.10
C ILE A 64 -3.96 14.76 3.81
N HIS A 65 -4.07 14.83 5.13
CA HIS A 65 -4.47 13.69 5.96
C HIS A 65 -5.94 13.83 6.35
N VAL A 66 -6.78 12.88 5.96
CA VAL A 66 -8.24 12.92 6.17
C VAL A 66 -8.63 11.91 7.22
N GLY A 67 -8.95 12.40 8.41
CA GLY A 67 -9.48 11.62 9.54
C GLY A 67 -10.95 11.91 9.81
N GLY A 68 -11.61 11.04 10.56
CA GLY A 68 -13.00 11.24 11.00
C GLY A 68 -13.78 9.94 11.14
N THR A 69 -14.96 10.00 11.74
CA THR A 69 -15.83 8.83 11.94
C THR A 69 -16.52 8.44 10.64
N ASN A 70 -17.14 9.40 9.94
CA ASN A 70 -17.89 9.18 8.70
C ASN A 70 -17.43 10.16 7.61
N GLY A 71 -17.65 9.77 6.35
CA GLY A 71 -17.42 10.65 5.19
C GLY A 71 -15.97 10.84 4.77
N LYS A 72 -14.99 10.17 5.41
CA LYS A 72 -13.56 10.27 5.04
C LYS A 72 -13.34 10.02 3.56
N GLY A 73 -13.81 8.89 3.04
CA GLY A 73 -13.66 8.52 1.63
C GLY A 73 -14.28 9.54 0.69
N SER A 74 -15.52 10.00 0.95
CA SER A 74 -16.17 11.03 0.13
C SER A 74 -15.39 12.34 0.14
N CYS A 75 -14.92 12.77 1.30
CA CYS A 75 -14.08 13.96 1.45
C CYS A 75 -12.76 13.80 0.67
N SER A 76 -12.10 12.65 0.81
CA SER A 76 -10.83 12.35 0.14
C SER A 76 -10.98 12.38 -1.39
N HIS A 77 -12.03 11.76 -1.93
CA HIS A 77 -12.31 11.77 -3.36
C HIS A 77 -12.62 13.18 -3.87
N THR A 78 -13.39 13.96 -3.12
CA THR A 78 -13.73 15.35 -3.49
C THR A 78 -12.48 16.23 -3.51
N LEU A 79 -11.64 16.16 -2.47
CA LEU A 79 -10.38 16.90 -2.41
C LEU A 79 -9.45 16.51 -3.57
N ALA A 80 -9.31 15.22 -3.85
CA ALA A 80 -8.50 14.75 -4.98
C ALA A 80 -9.01 15.30 -6.31
N ALA A 81 -10.33 15.31 -6.54
CA ALA A 81 -10.93 15.85 -7.76
C ALA A 81 -10.69 17.36 -7.92
N ILE A 82 -10.83 18.13 -6.83
CA ILE A 82 -10.56 19.58 -6.82
C ILE A 82 -9.10 19.85 -7.19
N LEU A 83 -8.16 19.15 -6.55
CA LEU A 83 -6.72 19.31 -6.79
C LEU A 83 -6.34 18.92 -8.22
N GLN A 84 -6.91 17.83 -8.78
CA GLN A 84 -6.72 17.43 -10.16
C GLN A 84 -7.24 18.50 -11.13
N THR A 85 -8.41 19.07 -10.85
CA THR A 85 -8.98 20.16 -11.66
C THR A 85 -8.11 21.41 -11.61
N ALA A 86 -7.42 21.65 -10.50
CA ALA A 86 -6.44 22.73 -10.35
C ALA A 86 -5.10 22.44 -11.04
N GLY A 87 -4.92 21.28 -11.69
CA GLY A 87 -3.75 20.93 -12.49
C GLY A 87 -2.67 20.17 -11.73
N TYR A 88 -2.88 19.79 -10.47
CA TYR A 88 -1.92 18.99 -9.71
C TYR A 88 -1.98 17.51 -10.11
N LYS A 89 -0.84 16.83 -10.04
CA LYS A 89 -0.76 15.37 -10.09
C LYS A 89 -1.03 14.83 -8.69
N VAL A 90 -2.18 14.17 -8.54
CA VAL A 90 -2.74 13.83 -7.23
C VAL A 90 -2.69 12.33 -6.96
N GLY A 91 -2.04 11.94 -5.86
CA GLY A 91 -2.20 10.63 -5.24
C GLY A 91 -3.47 10.60 -4.37
N LEU A 92 -4.15 9.46 -4.36
CA LEU A 92 -5.30 9.24 -3.49
C LEU A 92 -5.18 7.86 -2.85
N TYR A 93 -5.14 7.81 -1.52
CA TYR A 93 -5.17 6.59 -0.72
C TYR A 93 -6.46 6.53 0.09
N THR A 94 -7.26 5.48 -0.12
CA THR A 94 -8.56 5.29 0.53
C THR A 94 -8.78 3.85 0.97
N SER A 95 -9.72 3.64 1.91
CA SER A 95 -10.11 2.33 2.39
C SER A 95 -11.56 2.29 2.88
N PRO A 96 -12.23 1.12 2.84
CA PRO A 96 -11.84 -0.10 2.13
C PRO A 96 -12.04 0.01 0.62
N HIS A 97 -11.62 -1.01 -0.15
CA HIS A 97 -12.04 -1.17 -1.55
C HIS A 97 -13.36 -1.97 -1.64
N LEU A 98 -14.03 -1.89 -2.76
CA LEU A 98 -15.30 -2.59 -3.00
C LEU A 98 -15.13 -3.88 -3.80
N THR A 99 -14.38 -3.84 -4.89
CA THR A 99 -14.21 -4.96 -5.82
C THR A 99 -12.77 -5.27 -6.14
N ASP A 100 -11.91 -4.28 -6.26
CA ASP A 100 -10.51 -4.42 -6.66
C ASP A 100 -9.58 -3.75 -5.64
N PHE A 101 -8.58 -4.47 -5.19
CA PHE A 101 -7.56 -3.95 -4.26
C PHE A 101 -6.97 -2.60 -4.70
N ARG A 102 -6.78 -2.41 -6.02
CA ARG A 102 -6.19 -1.21 -6.61
C ARG A 102 -7.02 0.06 -6.43
N GLU A 103 -8.29 -0.08 -6.07
CA GLU A 103 -9.15 1.07 -5.74
C GLU A 103 -8.58 1.91 -4.60
N ARG A 104 -7.80 1.26 -3.72
CA ARG A 104 -7.17 1.92 -2.56
C ARG A 104 -6.09 2.92 -2.94
N ILE A 105 -5.47 2.76 -4.11
CA ILE A 105 -4.28 3.52 -4.53
C ILE A 105 -4.52 4.06 -5.94
N ARG A 106 -4.67 5.36 -6.06
CA ARG A 106 -4.95 6.02 -7.35
C ARG A 106 -3.99 7.19 -7.57
N VAL A 107 -3.64 7.41 -8.83
CA VAL A 107 -2.95 8.63 -9.27
C VAL A 107 -3.78 9.25 -10.41
N ASN A 108 -4.18 10.50 -10.24
CA ASN A 108 -5.07 11.21 -11.17
C ASN A 108 -6.31 10.37 -11.54
N GLY A 109 -6.96 9.78 -10.53
CA GLY A 109 -8.16 8.96 -10.68
C GLY A 109 -7.93 7.55 -11.23
N LYS A 110 -6.75 7.25 -11.77
CA LYS A 110 -6.40 5.91 -12.28
C LYS A 110 -5.87 5.03 -11.17
N MET A 111 -6.36 3.82 -11.07
CA MET A 111 -5.86 2.82 -10.14
C MET A 111 -4.40 2.47 -10.41
N ILE A 112 -3.67 2.10 -9.36
CA ILE A 112 -2.31 1.56 -9.48
C ILE A 112 -2.28 0.40 -10.48
N PRO A 113 -1.29 0.31 -11.40
CA PRO A 113 -1.15 -0.82 -12.29
C PRO A 113 -0.94 -2.14 -11.55
N GLU A 114 -1.45 -3.24 -12.10
CA GLU A 114 -1.26 -4.58 -11.52
C GLU A 114 0.21 -4.94 -11.37
N CYS A 115 1.03 -4.61 -12.35
CA CYS A 115 2.47 -4.85 -12.32
C CYS A 115 3.17 -4.17 -11.14
N GLU A 116 2.71 -3.00 -10.70
CA GLU A 116 3.30 -2.32 -9.53
C GLU A 116 2.99 -3.07 -8.22
N VAL A 117 1.80 -3.68 -8.13
CA VAL A 117 1.42 -4.51 -6.98
C VAL A 117 2.24 -5.81 -6.98
N VAL A 118 2.38 -6.44 -8.15
CA VAL A 118 3.17 -7.66 -8.33
C VAL A 118 4.63 -7.40 -7.98
N SER A 119 5.27 -6.40 -8.59
CA SER A 119 6.67 -6.06 -8.34
C SER A 119 6.91 -5.73 -6.87
N PHE A 120 5.97 -5.04 -6.20
CA PHE A 120 6.11 -4.76 -4.77
C PHE A 120 6.21 -6.04 -3.94
N VAL A 121 5.39 -7.05 -4.24
CA VAL A 121 5.45 -8.31 -3.51
C VAL A 121 6.69 -9.11 -3.90
N GLU A 122 6.99 -9.26 -5.19
CA GLU A 122 8.13 -10.06 -5.65
C GLU A 122 9.47 -9.50 -5.17
N ASP A 123 9.66 -8.19 -5.29
CA ASP A 123 10.94 -7.55 -4.98
C ASP A 123 11.16 -7.39 -3.48
N GLU A 124 10.11 -7.15 -2.70
CA GLU A 124 10.24 -6.67 -1.33
C GLU A 124 9.82 -7.70 -0.25
N ARG A 125 9.18 -8.80 -0.65
CA ARG A 125 8.66 -9.77 0.34
C ARG A 125 9.77 -10.35 1.25
N SER A 126 10.98 -10.53 0.74
CA SER A 126 12.11 -11.01 1.51
C SER A 126 12.49 -10.08 2.67
N PHE A 127 12.24 -8.78 2.51
CA PHE A 127 12.43 -7.79 3.56
C PHE A 127 11.28 -7.80 4.55
N PHE A 128 10.05 -7.77 4.09
CA PHE A 128 8.92 -7.56 4.99
C PHE A 128 8.36 -8.85 5.63
N GLU A 129 8.58 -10.04 5.04
CA GLU A 129 8.13 -11.32 5.64
C GLU A 129 8.58 -11.50 7.10
N PRO A 130 9.87 -11.29 7.46
CA PRO A 130 10.32 -11.46 8.84
C PRO A 130 9.70 -10.46 9.83
N LEU A 131 9.18 -9.33 9.33
CA LEU A 131 8.54 -8.31 10.15
C LEU A 131 7.11 -8.69 10.53
N HIS A 132 6.50 -9.64 9.82
CA HIS A 132 5.09 -10.01 9.95
C HIS A 132 4.18 -8.76 9.96
N PRO A 133 4.24 -7.90 8.94
CA PRO A 133 3.47 -6.67 8.88
C PRO A 133 1.98 -6.96 8.68
N SER A 134 1.12 -6.03 9.05
CA SER A 134 -0.30 -6.11 8.76
C SER A 134 -0.59 -5.77 7.29
N PHE A 135 -1.72 -6.24 6.75
CA PHE A 135 -2.22 -5.87 5.44
C PHE A 135 -2.22 -4.35 5.23
N PHE A 136 -2.64 -3.60 6.26
CA PHE A 136 -2.74 -2.16 6.17
C PHE A 136 -1.36 -1.48 6.16
N GLU A 137 -0.39 -2.01 6.91
CA GLU A 137 1.01 -1.54 6.87
C GLU A 137 1.61 -1.73 5.48
N LEU A 138 1.46 -2.92 4.87
CA LEU A 138 1.96 -3.18 3.52
C LEU A 138 1.26 -2.33 2.47
N THR A 139 -0.06 -2.17 2.57
CA THR A 139 -0.83 -1.36 1.61
C THR A 139 -0.46 0.11 1.70
N THR A 140 -0.23 0.64 2.92
CA THR A 140 0.22 2.02 3.13
C THR A 140 1.63 2.24 2.57
N ALA A 141 2.55 1.30 2.84
CA ALA A 141 3.91 1.36 2.31
C ALA A 141 3.94 1.32 0.77
N LEU A 142 3.15 0.43 0.15
CA LEU A 142 2.97 0.36 -1.30
C LEU A 142 2.44 1.68 -1.87
N ALA A 143 1.41 2.27 -1.22
CA ALA A 143 0.84 3.53 -1.66
C ALA A 143 1.88 4.66 -1.67
N PHE A 144 2.63 4.81 -0.59
CA PHE A 144 3.65 5.86 -0.50
C PHE A 144 4.80 5.64 -1.47
N LYS A 145 5.28 4.38 -1.63
CA LYS A 145 6.30 4.01 -2.63
C LYS A 145 5.83 4.36 -4.04
N TYR A 146 4.59 4.00 -4.39
CA TYR A 146 4.03 4.27 -5.70
C TYR A 146 3.82 5.77 -5.96
N PHE A 147 3.32 6.54 -4.99
CA PHE A 147 3.15 7.98 -5.14
C PHE A 147 4.49 8.69 -5.34
N ALA A 148 5.53 8.29 -4.61
CA ALA A 148 6.88 8.82 -4.82
C ALA A 148 7.44 8.48 -6.20
N LYS A 149 7.27 7.22 -6.66
CA LYS A 149 7.68 6.77 -8.00
C LYS A 149 6.91 7.51 -9.10
N ALA A 150 5.63 7.74 -8.87
CA ALA A 150 4.78 8.47 -9.81
C ALA A 150 4.99 9.99 -9.75
N GLU A 151 5.83 10.50 -8.86
CA GLU A 151 6.11 11.94 -8.71
C GLU A 151 4.83 12.76 -8.58
N VAL A 152 3.96 12.39 -7.62
CA VAL A 152 2.76 13.18 -7.35
C VAL A 152 3.12 14.49 -6.65
N ASP A 153 2.40 15.57 -6.95
CA ASP A 153 2.58 16.87 -6.29
C ASP A 153 2.02 16.85 -4.88
N VAL A 154 0.89 16.16 -4.72
CA VAL A 154 0.16 16.06 -3.46
C VAL A 154 -0.57 14.72 -3.39
N ALA A 155 -0.60 14.12 -2.20
CA ALA A 155 -1.40 12.93 -1.93
C ALA A 155 -2.47 13.21 -0.87
N VAL A 156 -3.71 12.82 -1.15
CA VAL A 156 -4.79 12.79 -0.18
C VAL A 156 -4.82 11.42 0.45
N ILE A 157 -4.59 11.36 1.76
CA ILE A 157 -4.42 10.13 2.53
C ILE A 157 -5.57 9.99 3.53
N GLU A 158 -6.40 8.98 3.34
CA GLU A 158 -7.46 8.62 4.27
C GLU A 158 -6.90 7.78 5.42
N VAL A 159 -7.22 8.15 6.66
CA VAL A 159 -6.94 7.36 7.87
C VAL A 159 -7.75 6.06 7.83
N GLY A 160 -7.11 4.93 8.07
CA GLY A 160 -7.78 3.64 8.10
C GLY A 160 -8.67 3.48 9.33
N MET A 161 -8.07 3.55 10.51
CA MET A 161 -8.79 3.37 11.78
C MET A 161 -8.13 4.16 12.92
N GLY A 162 -8.97 4.86 13.70
CA GLY A 162 -8.50 5.65 14.86
C GLY A 162 -7.81 6.92 14.41
N GLY A 163 -6.48 6.98 14.53
CA GLY A 163 -5.67 8.16 14.17
C GLY A 163 -4.22 7.99 14.62
N ARG A 164 -3.95 8.23 15.92
CA ARG A 164 -2.58 8.29 16.46
C ARG A 164 -1.69 7.07 16.13
N LEU A 165 -2.26 5.87 16.11
CA LEU A 165 -1.55 4.61 15.81
C LEU A 165 -1.93 4.04 14.44
N ASP A 166 -2.58 4.83 13.60
CA ASP A 166 -2.85 4.43 12.22
C ASP A 166 -1.56 4.47 11.39
N CYS A 167 -1.36 3.48 10.52
CA CYS A 167 -0.15 3.38 9.70
C CYS A 167 0.09 4.62 8.82
N THR A 168 -0.97 5.35 8.48
CA THR A 168 -0.84 6.61 7.72
C THR A 168 -0.29 7.76 8.54
N ASN A 169 -0.29 7.66 9.88
CA ASN A 169 0.10 8.76 10.78
C ASN A 169 1.62 8.93 10.99
N ILE A 170 2.42 8.46 10.02
CA ILE A 170 3.86 8.76 9.94
C ILE A 170 4.14 10.02 9.10
N ILE A 171 3.13 10.54 8.43
CA ILE A 171 3.23 11.76 7.61
C ILE A 171 3.15 13.02 8.46
N THR A 172 3.67 14.13 7.92
CA THR A 172 3.52 15.49 8.48
C THR A 172 2.80 16.32 7.42
N PRO A 173 1.46 16.41 7.49
CA PRO A 173 0.64 17.09 6.49
C PRO A 173 0.79 18.61 6.55
#